data_4cd164aaa9731137b9b61e9ecd7148d7
#
_entry.id   4cd164aaa9731137b9b61e9ecd7148d7
#
_cell.length_a   1.000
_cell.length_b   1.000
_cell.length_c   1.000
_cell.angle_alpha   90.00
_cell.angle_beta   90.00
_cell.angle_gamma   90.00
#
_symmetry.space_group_name_H-M   'P 1'
#
loop_
_entity.id
_entity.type
_entity.pdbx_description
1 polymer ?
#
loop_
_entity_poly.entity_id
_entity_poly.type
_entity_poly.pdbx_seq_one_letter_code
_entity_poly.pdbx_strand_id
1 'polypeptide(L)'
;MKLSIHLAIITLFLLLVGCGEDIKEKAKTNLPWHSTVTKEGYIQFLGVDIGKSTFKEMMFKLKLLAEPALFEDANSGELTLEAYFGKKKFGILEARLIVEMDADEALLKKMQKESVGDRDSTPSNHWKYQLTVKNTKVANDLRIWRLIYLPTTDYEMKQMNFFGKPDEKVKVTETAEYWFYPSKGVVLLYDTAGKEIFYYAAQKDYARLKASLPKEAVMRLH
;
A
#
# COMPACT_ATOMS: atom_id res chain seq x y z
N MET A 1 -31.44 38.02 39.71
CA MET A 1 -31.77 36.73 39.06
C MET A 1 -31.62 36.71 37.52
N LYS A 2 -31.57 37.83 36.80
CA LYS A 2 -31.38 37.87 35.32
C LYS A 2 -29.91 37.78 34.85
N LEU A 3 -28.96 38.16 35.71
CA LEU A 3 -27.51 38.18 35.35
C LEU A 3 -26.89 36.78 35.33
N SER A 4 -27.36 35.85 36.16
CA SER A 4 -26.83 34.48 36.27
C SER A 4 -27.21 33.59 35.08
N ILE A 5 -28.32 33.89 34.39
CA ILE A 5 -28.80 33.10 33.23
C ILE A 5 -27.94 33.40 31.99
N HIS A 6 -27.52 34.66 31.83
CA HIS A 6 -26.70 35.06 30.67
C HIS A 6 -25.28 34.50 30.76
N LEU A 7 -24.73 34.35 31.97
CA LEU A 7 -23.42 33.77 32.14
C LEU A 7 -23.40 32.25 31.85
N ALA A 8 -24.48 31.54 32.17
CA ALA A 8 -24.61 30.10 31.88
C ALA A 8 -24.77 29.79 30.38
N ILE A 9 -25.42 30.70 29.63
CA ILE A 9 -25.59 30.54 28.17
C ILE A 9 -24.28 30.79 27.44
N ILE A 10 -23.47 31.75 27.88
CA ILE A 10 -22.15 32.02 27.27
C ILE A 10 -21.18 30.87 27.49
N THR A 11 -21.24 30.21 28.66
CA THR A 11 -20.36 29.05 28.96
C THR A 11 -20.72 27.80 28.13
N LEU A 12 -21.99 27.64 27.74
CA LEU A 12 -22.45 26.50 26.93
C LEU A 12 -22.05 26.63 25.45
N PHE A 13 -21.87 27.86 24.95
CA PHE A 13 -21.48 28.09 23.55
C PHE A 13 -19.99 27.88 23.27
N LEU A 14 -19.14 27.87 24.31
CA LEU A 14 -17.67 27.66 24.19
C LEU A 14 -17.26 26.19 24.08
N LEU A 15 -18.19 25.24 24.26
CA LEU A 15 -17.91 23.80 24.18
C LEU A 15 -18.14 23.17 22.79
N LEU A 16 -18.53 23.96 21.77
CA LEU A 16 -18.85 23.46 20.44
C LEU A 16 -17.76 23.70 19.38
N VAL A 17 -16.58 24.19 19.76
CA VAL A 17 -15.48 24.47 18.82
C VAL A 17 -14.36 23.44 18.99
N GLY A 18 -14.62 22.16 18.82
CA GLY A 18 -13.60 21.16 19.07
C GLY A 18 -13.67 19.87 18.27
N CYS A 19 -14.11 19.87 17.00
CA CYS A 19 -14.06 18.63 16.19
C CYS A 19 -13.88 18.82 14.67
N GLY A 20 -13.29 19.93 14.23
CA GLY A 20 -13.16 20.21 12.77
C GLY A 20 -11.76 20.05 12.19
N GLU A 21 -10.71 20.05 13.01
CA GLU A 21 -9.33 20.08 12.48
C GLU A 21 -8.75 18.68 12.21
N ASP A 22 -9.07 17.69 13.03
CA ASP A 22 -8.52 16.33 12.88
C ASP A 22 -8.92 15.61 11.58
N ILE A 23 -10.08 15.93 11.03
CA ILE A 23 -10.57 15.27 9.80
C ILE A 23 -9.88 15.85 8.57
N LYS A 24 -9.64 17.15 8.54
CA LYS A 24 -8.96 17.82 7.41
C LYS A 24 -7.45 17.50 7.39
N GLU A 25 -6.82 17.34 8.53
CA GLU A 25 -5.41 17.00 8.63
C GLU A 25 -5.16 15.53 8.28
N LYS A 26 -6.00 14.60 8.76
CA LYS A 26 -5.96 13.19 8.33
C LYS A 26 -6.25 13.00 6.84
N ALA A 27 -7.13 13.79 6.24
CA ALA A 27 -7.39 13.72 4.79
C ALA A 27 -6.18 14.16 3.96
N LYS A 28 -5.37 15.12 4.45
CA LYS A 28 -4.14 15.57 3.78
C LYS A 28 -2.99 14.55 3.89
N THR A 29 -2.95 13.73 4.94
CA THR A 29 -1.84 12.80 5.20
C THR A 29 -1.92 11.48 4.43
N ASN A 30 -3.04 11.21 3.76
CA ASN A 30 -3.27 9.95 3.04
C ASN A 30 -3.00 10.03 1.54
N LEU A 31 -2.35 11.08 1.06
CA LEU A 31 -1.98 11.21 -0.34
C LEU A 31 -0.69 10.42 -0.63
N PRO A 32 -0.54 9.81 -1.81
CA PRO A 32 0.63 8.99 -2.14
C PRO A 32 1.97 9.68 -1.88
N TRP A 33 2.06 10.98 -2.14
CA TRP A 33 3.28 11.78 -1.95
C TRP A 33 3.51 12.26 -0.52
N HIS A 34 2.62 11.95 0.42
CA HIS A 34 2.78 12.26 1.85
C HIS A 34 3.40 11.10 2.65
N SER A 35 3.96 10.11 1.97
CA SER A 35 4.81 9.13 2.65
C SER A 35 6.05 9.81 3.22
N THR A 36 6.46 9.37 4.41
CA THR A 36 7.66 9.88 5.10
C THR A 36 8.61 8.75 5.42
N VAL A 37 9.90 9.06 5.53
CA VAL A 37 10.93 8.10 5.92
C VAL A 37 11.21 8.28 7.41
N THR A 38 11.12 7.19 8.19
CA THR A 38 11.52 7.21 9.60
C THR A 38 13.04 7.26 9.74
N LYS A 39 13.54 7.57 10.95
CA LYS A 39 14.98 7.58 11.23
C LYS A 39 15.65 6.22 10.96
N GLU A 40 14.89 5.14 11.08
CA GLU A 40 15.34 3.76 10.83
C GLU A 40 15.20 3.34 9.36
N GLY A 41 14.74 4.23 8.47
CA GLY A 41 14.59 3.96 7.05
C GLY A 41 13.31 3.20 6.64
N TYR A 42 12.33 3.08 7.54
CA TYR A 42 11.01 2.56 7.19
C TYR A 42 10.17 3.63 6.48
N ILE A 43 9.22 3.22 5.66
CA ILE A 43 8.34 4.16 4.99
C ILE A 43 7.00 4.21 5.71
N GLN A 44 6.71 5.36 6.30
CA GLN A 44 5.41 5.60 6.92
C GLN A 44 4.42 6.10 5.85
N PHE A 45 3.39 5.30 5.59
CA PHE A 45 2.32 5.63 4.66
C PHE A 45 1.00 5.04 5.15
N LEU A 46 -0.09 5.80 5.07
CA LEU A 46 -1.42 5.41 5.59
C LEU A 46 -1.41 5.01 7.07
N GLY A 47 -0.48 5.53 7.87
CA GLY A 47 -0.30 5.17 9.28
C GLY A 47 0.40 3.81 9.51
N VAL A 48 0.92 3.19 8.46
CA VAL A 48 1.65 1.91 8.49
C VAL A 48 3.13 2.15 8.24
N ASP A 49 4.00 1.49 8.98
CA ASP A 49 5.46 1.52 8.78
C ASP A 49 5.87 0.34 7.88
N ILE A 50 5.94 0.58 6.56
CA ILE A 50 6.34 -0.42 5.57
C ILE A 50 7.81 -0.82 5.83
N GLY A 51 8.07 -2.12 5.87
CA GLY A 51 9.35 -2.70 6.26
C GLY A 51 9.47 -3.04 7.75
N LYS A 52 8.45 -2.67 8.58
CA LYS A 52 8.39 -2.96 10.02
C LYS A 52 7.06 -3.57 10.45
N SER A 53 5.94 -2.91 10.11
CA SER A 53 4.59 -3.35 10.53
C SER A 53 4.28 -4.73 9.95
N THR A 54 3.66 -5.58 10.78
CA THR A 54 3.11 -6.86 10.31
C THR A 54 1.82 -6.65 9.51
N PHE A 55 1.42 -7.66 8.75
CA PHE A 55 0.17 -7.64 8.00
C PHE A 55 -1.04 -7.46 8.94
N LYS A 56 -1.06 -8.13 10.09
CA LYS A 56 -2.09 -8.00 11.12
C LYS A 56 -2.16 -6.57 11.69
N GLU A 57 -1.02 -5.94 11.98
CA GLU A 57 -0.97 -4.56 12.46
C GLU A 57 -1.51 -3.58 11.41
N MET A 58 -1.20 -3.81 10.12
CA MET A 58 -1.75 -3.00 9.03
C MET A 58 -3.26 -3.11 8.97
N MET A 59 -3.83 -4.32 8.98
CA MET A 59 -5.28 -4.53 8.99
C MET A 59 -5.95 -3.80 10.15
N PHE A 60 -5.34 -3.88 11.34
CA PHE A 60 -5.85 -3.19 12.53
C PHE A 60 -5.81 -1.67 12.39
N LYS A 61 -4.66 -1.11 11.97
CA LYS A 61 -4.47 0.35 11.79
C LYS A 61 -5.39 0.94 10.73
N LEU A 62 -5.55 0.24 9.61
CA LEU A 62 -6.42 0.70 8.51
C LEU A 62 -7.90 0.39 8.76
N LYS A 63 -8.23 -0.46 9.74
CA LYS A 63 -9.58 -1.01 9.96
C LYS A 63 -10.14 -1.70 8.71
N LEU A 64 -9.26 -2.41 8.00
CA LEU A 64 -9.57 -3.15 6.78
C LEU A 64 -9.27 -4.62 6.99
N LEU A 65 -10.02 -5.48 6.31
CA LEU A 65 -9.76 -6.92 6.29
C LEU A 65 -9.37 -7.32 4.86
N ALA A 66 -8.39 -8.22 4.77
CA ALA A 66 -8.01 -8.91 3.56
C ALA A 66 -7.49 -10.29 3.93
N GLU A 67 -7.64 -11.24 3.02
CA GLU A 67 -7.11 -12.59 3.18
C GLU A 67 -5.79 -12.71 2.42
N PRO A 68 -4.72 -13.20 3.07
CA PRO A 68 -3.47 -13.47 2.39
C PRO A 68 -3.63 -14.71 1.52
N ALA A 69 -2.99 -14.71 0.36
CA ALA A 69 -2.90 -15.84 -0.54
C ALA A 69 -1.47 -15.96 -1.09
N LEU A 70 -1.10 -17.17 -1.48
CA LEU A 70 0.14 -17.41 -2.19
C LEU A 70 -0.13 -17.30 -3.69
N PHE A 71 0.75 -16.61 -4.40
CA PHE A 71 0.72 -16.47 -5.85
C PHE A 71 1.99 -17.06 -6.46
N GLU A 72 1.86 -17.68 -7.61
CA GLU A 72 2.95 -18.21 -8.43
C GLU A 72 2.84 -17.60 -9.83
N ASP A 73 3.87 -16.92 -10.28
CA ASP A 73 3.96 -16.45 -11.64
C ASP A 73 4.01 -17.65 -12.60
N ALA A 74 3.07 -17.72 -13.55
CA ALA A 74 2.93 -18.90 -14.42
C ALA A 74 4.11 -19.09 -15.38
N ASN A 75 4.93 -18.05 -15.62
CA ASN A 75 6.08 -18.12 -16.52
C ASN A 75 7.37 -18.46 -15.77
N SER A 76 7.62 -17.80 -14.62
CA SER A 76 8.85 -17.93 -13.88
C SER A 76 8.79 -18.96 -12.75
N GLY A 77 7.59 -19.28 -12.25
CA GLY A 77 7.39 -20.09 -11.06
C GLY A 77 7.75 -19.35 -9.76
N GLU A 78 7.99 -18.04 -9.81
CA GLU A 78 8.27 -17.21 -8.64
C GLU A 78 7.05 -17.17 -7.72
N LEU A 79 7.27 -17.43 -6.44
CA LEU A 79 6.24 -17.41 -5.41
C LEU A 79 6.25 -16.10 -4.65
N THR A 80 5.07 -15.52 -4.43
CA THR A 80 4.85 -14.33 -3.58
C THR A 80 3.70 -14.57 -2.61
N LEU A 81 3.77 -13.97 -1.42
CA LEU A 81 2.71 -14.01 -0.43
C LEU A 81 2.06 -12.63 -0.35
N GLU A 82 0.86 -12.50 -0.87
CA GLU A 82 0.21 -11.21 -1.07
C GLU A 82 -1.17 -11.15 -0.42
N ALA A 83 -1.65 -9.94 -0.15
CA ALA A 83 -3.03 -9.69 0.23
C ALA A 83 -3.57 -8.47 -0.55
N TYR A 84 -4.78 -8.63 -1.07
CA TYR A 84 -5.48 -7.62 -1.84
C TYR A 84 -6.64 -7.04 -1.03
N PHE A 85 -6.62 -5.73 -0.77
CA PHE A 85 -7.65 -5.04 0.00
C PHE A 85 -8.85 -4.54 -0.84
N GLY A 86 -8.78 -4.75 -2.16
CA GLY A 86 -9.82 -4.22 -3.04
C GLY A 86 -9.82 -2.69 -3.10
N LYS A 87 -10.91 -2.15 -3.60
CA LYS A 87 -11.14 -0.71 -3.75
C LYS A 87 -11.54 -0.11 -2.41
N LYS A 88 -10.76 0.83 -1.89
CA LYS A 88 -10.95 1.48 -0.58
C LYS A 88 -10.78 2.98 -0.69
N LYS A 89 -11.49 3.71 0.18
CA LYS A 89 -11.37 5.16 0.31
C LYS A 89 -10.31 5.52 1.35
N PHE A 90 -9.40 6.41 0.99
CA PHE A 90 -8.35 6.98 1.84
C PHE A 90 -8.49 8.49 1.84
N GLY A 91 -9.32 9.01 2.76
CA GLY A 91 -9.72 10.42 2.73
C GLY A 91 -10.59 10.73 1.51
N ILE A 92 -10.14 11.64 0.66
CA ILE A 92 -10.81 12.02 -0.60
C ILE A 92 -10.43 11.14 -1.79
N LEU A 93 -9.41 10.31 -1.65
CA LEU A 93 -8.91 9.44 -2.71
C LEU A 93 -9.46 8.03 -2.54
N GLU A 94 -9.53 7.34 -3.67
CA GLU A 94 -9.88 5.95 -3.74
C GLU A 94 -8.80 5.18 -4.48
N ALA A 95 -8.40 4.04 -3.91
CA ALA A 95 -7.36 3.19 -4.49
C ALA A 95 -7.60 1.72 -4.15
N ARG A 96 -6.90 0.85 -4.88
CA ARG A 96 -6.69 -0.55 -4.53
C ARG A 96 -5.34 -0.67 -3.87
N LEU A 97 -5.25 -1.49 -2.82
CA LEU A 97 -3.98 -1.80 -2.18
C LEU A 97 -3.66 -3.27 -2.35
N ILE A 98 -2.41 -3.54 -2.65
CA ILE A 98 -1.80 -4.87 -2.58
C ILE A 98 -0.63 -4.74 -1.61
N VAL A 99 -0.49 -5.70 -0.71
CA VAL A 99 0.69 -5.78 0.16
C VAL A 99 1.34 -7.14 -0.03
N GLU A 100 2.65 -7.15 0.05
CA GLU A 100 3.45 -8.37 0.02
C GLU A 100 4.16 -8.54 1.35
N MET A 101 3.99 -9.73 1.93
CA MET A 101 4.61 -10.13 3.17
C MET A 101 6.00 -10.70 2.92
N ASP A 102 6.92 -10.44 3.85
CA ASP A 102 8.30 -10.90 3.77
C ASP A 102 8.41 -12.35 4.21
N ALA A 103 8.33 -13.26 3.26
CA ALA A 103 8.50 -14.69 3.44
C ALA A 103 9.71 -15.17 2.65
N ASP A 104 10.50 -16.07 3.22
CA ASP A 104 11.58 -16.72 2.51
C ASP A 104 11.06 -17.85 1.57
N GLU A 105 11.89 -18.28 0.65
CA GLU A 105 11.53 -19.29 -0.35
C GLU A 105 11.10 -20.62 0.29
N ALA A 106 11.72 -21.02 1.41
CA ALA A 106 11.40 -22.26 2.10
C ALA A 106 9.98 -22.22 2.69
N LEU A 107 9.60 -21.07 3.29
CA LEU A 107 8.26 -20.86 3.82
C LEU A 107 7.24 -20.81 2.70
N LEU A 108 7.52 -20.10 1.60
CA LEU A 108 6.61 -20.02 0.44
C LEU A 108 6.35 -21.40 -0.17
N LYS A 109 7.40 -22.21 -0.41
CA LYS A 109 7.27 -23.59 -0.91
C LYS A 109 6.50 -24.49 0.05
N LYS A 110 6.70 -24.31 1.37
CA LYS A 110 5.93 -25.04 2.37
C LYS A 110 4.45 -24.67 2.30
N MET A 111 4.12 -23.37 2.24
CA MET A 111 2.74 -22.89 2.13
C MET A 111 2.07 -23.39 0.86
N GLN A 112 2.79 -23.46 -0.26
CA GLN A 112 2.32 -24.02 -1.51
C GLN A 112 1.91 -25.50 -1.36
N LYS A 113 2.77 -26.32 -0.76
CA LYS A 113 2.51 -27.76 -0.52
C LYS A 113 1.33 -28.01 0.44
N GLU A 114 1.15 -27.08 1.39
CA GLU A 114 0.10 -27.16 2.41
C GLU A 114 -1.18 -26.42 1.98
N SER A 115 -1.28 -25.90 0.75
CA SER A 115 -2.45 -25.14 0.27
C SER A 115 -3.71 -25.98 0.24
N VAL A 116 -4.87 -25.30 0.30
CA VAL A 116 -6.19 -25.96 0.35
C VAL A 116 -6.85 -25.89 -1.02
N GLY A 117 -7.35 -27.03 -1.49
CA GLY A 117 -8.08 -27.15 -2.76
C GLY A 117 -7.17 -27.00 -3.98
N ASP A 118 -7.79 -26.79 -5.12
CA ASP A 118 -7.09 -26.54 -6.37
C ASP A 118 -6.62 -25.08 -6.46
N ARG A 119 -5.59 -24.85 -7.26
CA ARG A 119 -5.13 -23.49 -7.55
C ARG A 119 -6.04 -22.82 -8.57
N ASP A 120 -6.31 -21.55 -8.36
CA ASP A 120 -7.08 -20.72 -9.29
C ASP A 120 -6.16 -19.96 -10.26
N SER A 121 -6.55 -19.82 -11.53
CA SER A 121 -5.86 -18.91 -12.44
C SER A 121 -6.33 -17.47 -12.23
N THR A 122 -5.41 -16.52 -12.34
CA THR A 122 -5.73 -15.09 -12.25
C THR A 122 -5.62 -14.41 -13.62
N PRO A 123 -6.33 -13.29 -13.85
CA PRO A 123 -6.19 -12.52 -15.10
C PRO A 123 -4.77 -12.01 -15.36
N SER A 124 -3.94 -11.92 -14.32
CA SER A 124 -2.55 -11.46 -14.39
C SER A 124 -1.54 -12.59 -14.65
N ASN A 125 -2.00 -13.74 -15.16
CA ASN A 125 -1.16 -14.91 -15.46
C ASN A 125 -0.41 -15.47 -14.24
N HIS A 126 -1.09 -15.50 -13.08
CA HIS A 126 -0.59 -16.14 -11.87
C HIS A 126 -1.52 -17.27 -11.46
N TRP A 127 -0.95 -18.26 -10.77
CA TRP A 127 -1.71 -19.24 -10.02
C TRP A 127 -1.89 -18.75 -8.60
N LYS A 128 -3.11 -18.76 -8.09
CA LYS A 128 -3.44 -18.40 -6.71
C LYS A 128 -3.71 -19.67 -5.91
N TYR A 129 -3.09 -19.77 -4.73
CA TYR A 129 -3.25 -20.85 -3.78
C TYR A 129 -3.90 -20.32 -2.50
N GLN A 130 -4.92 -21.01 -2.03
CA GLN A 130 -5.57 -20.70 -0.76
C GLN A 130 -4.75 -21.26 0.39
N LEU A 131 -4.48 -20.44 1.39
CA LEU A 131 -3.73 -20.83 2.58
C LEU A 131 -4.60 -21.64 3.55
N THR A 132 -3.97 -22.56 4.28
CA THR A 132 -4.59 -23.17 5.46
C THR A 132 -4.77 -22.12 6.56
N VAL A 133 -5.68 -22.36 7.53
CA VAL A 133 -5.86 -21.51 8.72
C VAL A 133 -4.54 -21.31 9.47
N LYS A 134 -3.68 -22.34 9.54
CA LYS A 134 -2.36 -22.28 10.16
C LYS A 134 -1.43 -21.32 9.41
N ASN A 135 -1.38 -21.44 8.09
CA ASN A 135 -0.51 -20.59 7.25
C ASN A 135 -1.02 -19.15 7.17
N THR A 136 -2.34 -18.92 7.22
CA THR A 136 -2.92 -17.59 7.36
C THR A 136 -2.47 -16.90 8.66
N LYS A 137 -2.43 -17.64 9.78
CA LYS A 137 -1.90 -17.08 11.04
C LYS A 137 -0.43 -16.70 10.92
N VAL A 138 0.40 -17.54 10.28
CA VAL A 138 1.80 -17.22 10.03
C VAL A 138 1.91 -15.97 9.16
N ALA A 139 1.18 -15.89 8.05
CA ALA A 139 1.17 -14.74 7.15
C ALA A 139 0.80 -13.43 7.88
N ASN A 140 -0.16 -13.49 8.81
CA ASN A 140 -0.60 -12.32 9.59
C ASN A 140 0.52 -11.71 10.45
N ASP A 141 1.46 -12.53 10.91
CA ASP A 141 2.57 -12.11 11.77
C ASP A 141 3.83 -11.73 10.97
N LEU A 142 3.85 -11.93 9.64
CA LEU A 142 4.94 -11.48 8.80
C LEU A 142 4.91 -9.97 8.58
N ARG A 143 6.10 -9.35 8.50
CA ARG A 143 6.22 -7.93 8.16
C ARG A 143 5.81 -7.71 6.69
N ILE A 144 5.23 -6.55 6.43
CA ILE A 144 5.01 -6.07 5.07
C ILE A 144 6.34 -5.50 4.57
N TRP A 145 6.86 -6.03 3.46
CA TRP A 145 8.07 -5.48 2.86
C TRP A 145 7.76 -4.53 1.70
N ARG A 146 6.65 -4.75 0.97
CA ARG A 146 6.20 -3.92 -0.15
C ARG A 146 4.71 -3.60 -0.03
N LEU A 147 4.34 -2.36 -0.33
CA LEU A 147 2.96 -1.92 -0.52
C LEU A 147 2.83 -1.34 -1.93
N ILE A 148 1.79 -1.77 -2.65
CA ILE A 148 1.44 -1.27 -3.98
C ILE A 148 0.12 -0.50 -3.84
N TYR A 149 0.13 0.76 -4.26
CA TYR A 149 -1.04 1.63 -4.27
C TYR A 149 -1.43 1.91 -5.71
N LEU A 150 -2.65 1.54 -6.08
CA LEU A 150 -3.22 1.71 -7.42
C LEU A 150 -4.41 2.67 -7.31
N PRO A 151 -4.25 3.93 -7.71
CA PRO A 151 -5.35 4.89 -7.70
C PRO A 151 -6.47 4.43 -8.65
N THR A 152 -7.72 4.77 -8.31
CA THR A 152 -8.86 4.51 -9.21
C THR A 152 -9.14 5.67 -10.14
N THR A 153 -8.63 6.86 -9.80
CA THR A 153 -8.68 8.07 -10.62
C THR A 153 -7.28 8.38 -11.14
N ASP A 154 -7.18 8.91 -12.35
CA ASP A 154 -5.92 9.34 -12.92
C ASP A 154 -5.42 10.59 -12.20
N TYR A 155 -4.11 10.69 -12.02
CA TYR A 155 -3.46 11.88 -11.51
C TYR A 155 -2.90 12.71 -12.66
N GLU A 156 -2.98 14.02 -12.54
CA GLU A 156 -2.36 14.92 -13.51
C GLU A 156 -0.84 14.98 -13.25
N MET A 157 -0.04 15.18 -14.29
CA MET A 157 1.41 15.33 -14.23
C MET A 157 1.86 16.33 -13.14
N LYS A 158 1.11 17.41 -12.94
CA LYS A 158 1.41 18.39 -11.89
C LYS A 158 1.38 17.82 -10.48
N GLN A 159 0.57 16.76 -10.23
CA GLN A 159 0.48 16.10 -8.94
C GLN A 159 1.70 15.22 -8.67
N MET A 160 2.34 14.69 -9.73
CA MET A 160 3.58 13.92 -9.61
C MET A 160 4.75 14.81 -9.17
N ASN A 161 4.69 16.12 -9.43
CA ASN A 161 5.71 17.07 -8.97
C ASN A 161 5.81 17.17 -7.45
N PHE A 162 4.80 16.72 -6.69
CA PHE A 162 4.85 16.66 -5.22
C PHE A 162 5.89 15.65 -4.72
N PHE A 163 6.28 14.67 -5.52
CA PHE A 163 7.41 13.79 -5.20
C PHE A 163 8.77 14.47 -5.41
N GLY A 164 8.82 15.62 -6.14
CA GLY A 164 10.03 16.26 -6.56
C GLY A 164 10.66 15.57 -7.78
N LYS A 165 11.92 15.92 -8.07
CA LYS A 165 12.66 15.32 -9.18
C LYS A 165 13.04 13.87 -8.85
N PRO A 166 12.74 12.88 -9.72
CA PRO A 166 13.23 11.52 -9.55
C PRO A 166 14.75 11.44 -9.75
N ASP A 167 15.41 10.53 -9.05
CA ASP A 167 16.85 10.29 -9.19
C ASP A 167 17.15 9.59 -10.52
N GLU A 168 16.21 8.73 -10.98
CA GLU A 168 16.37 7.97 -12.22
C GLU A 168 14.98 7.78 -12.87
N LYS A 169 14.96 7.74 -14.21
CA LYS A 169 13.78 7.36 -15.01
C LYS A 169 14.18 6.24 -15.97
N VAL A 170 13.33 5.21 -16.05
CA VAL A 170 13.54 4.07 -16.96
C VAL A 170 12.28 3.86 -17.79
N LYS A 171 12.41 3.98 -19.10
CA LYS A 171 11.31 3.72 -20.05
C LYS A 171 10.99 2.22 -20.07
N VAL A 172 9.70 1.88 -19.99
CA VAL A 172 9.18 0.50 -20.00
C VAL A 172 8.45 0.22 -21.31
N THR A 173 7.58 1.16 -21.72
CA THR A 173 6.85 1.12 -23.00
C THR A 173 6.90 2.50 -23.66
N GLU A 174 6.19 2.67 -24.77
CA GLU A 174 6.08 4.00 -25.40
C GLU A 174 5.36 5.02 -24.51
N THR A 175 4.45 4.56 -23.64
CA THR A 175 3.61 5.42 -22.79
C THR A 175 3.99 5.37 -21.31
N ALA A 176 4.75 4.36 -20.88
CA ALA A 176 5.03 4.10 -19.48
C ALA A 176 6.52 4.17 -19.14
N GLU A 177 6.84 4.77 -18.01
CA GLU A 177 8.19 4.85 -17.45
C GLU A 177 8.18 4.70 -15.91
N TYR A 178 9.20 4.07 -15.36
CA TYR A 178 9.44 4.05 -13.91
C TYR A 178 10.23 5.29 -13.49
N TRP A 179 9.76 5.94 -12.43
CA TRP A 179 10.43 7.05 -11.74
C TRP A 179 10.88 6.58 -10.37
N PHE A 180 12.18 6.68 -10.10
CA PHE A 180 12.82 6.15 -8.92
C PHE A 180 13.13 7.24 -7.91
N TYR A 181 12.71 7.03 -6.65
CA TYR A 181 12.93 7.92 -5.50
C TYR A 181 13.51 7.12 -4.32
N PRO A 182 14.78 6.66 -4.38
CA PRO A 182 15.36 5.79 -3.36
C PRO A 182 15.36 6.42 -1.97
N SER A 183 15.65 7.72 -1.86
CA SER A 183 15.61 8.46 -0.60
C SER A 183 14.24 8.48 0.06
N LYS A 184 13.17 8.27 -0.71
CA LYS A 184 11.78 8.22 -0.25
C LYS A 184 11.21 6.80 -0.17
N GLY A 185 11.97 5.78 -0.59
CA GLY A 185 11.49 4.40 -0.67
C GLY A 185 10.31 4.20 -1.63
N VAL A 186 10.26 4.99 -2.70
CA VAL A 186 9.14 5.02 -3.66
C VAL A 186 9.63 4.75 -5.08
N VAL A 187 8.89 3.92 -5.79
CA VAL A 187 8.94 3.84 -7.26
C VAL A 187 7.55 4.16 -7.78
N LEU A 188 7.47 5.05 -8.75
CA LEU A 188 6.25 5.39 -9.48
C LEU A 188 6.34 4.79 -10.89
N LEU A 189 5.38 3.96 -11.29
CA LEU A 189 5.11 3.71 -12.70
C LEU A 189 4.18 4.82 -13.17
N TYR A 190 4.68 5.70 -14.02
CA TYR A 190 3.91 6.74 -14.69
C TYR A 190 3.55 6.27 -16.09
N ASP A 191 2.26 6.18 -16.41
CA ASP A 191 1.76 5.74 -17.71
C ASP A 191 0.76 6.76 -18.26
N THR A 192 1.08 7.35 -19.40
CA THR A 192 0.23 8.35 -20.08
C THR A 192 -1.01 7.75 -20.75
N ALA A 193 -1.04 6.45 -20.95
CA ALA A 193 -2.17 5.71 -21.56
C ALA A 193 -2.88 4.80 -20.55
N GLY A 194 -2.37 4.70 -19.34
CA GLY A 194 -2.88 3.83 -18.28
C GLY A 194 -3.05 4.57 -16.96
N LYS A 195 -2.82 3.83 -15.86
CA LYS A 195 -2.89 4.37 -14.50
C LYS A 195 -1.54 4.31 -13.83
N GLU A 196 -1.29 5.32 -13.02
CA GLU A 196 -0.10 5.34 -12.18
C GLU A 196 -0.15 4.20 -11.16
N ILE A 197 1.02 3.64 -10.84
CA ILE A 197 1.20 2.65 -9.78
C ILE A 197 2.33 3.14 -8.86
N PHE A 198 2.04 3.18 -7.57
CA PHE A 198 3.02 3.58 -6.56
C PHE A 198 3.45 2.34 -5.78
N TYR A 199 4.76 2.10 -5.76
CA TYR A 199 5.40 1.02 -5.01
C TYR A 199 6.17 1.62 -3.85
N TYR A 200 5.94 1.12 -2.65
CA TYR A 200 6.61 1.56 -1.43
C TYR A 200 7.36 0.41 -0.80
N ALA A 201 8.61 0.62 -0.43
CA ALA A 201 9.41 -0.31 0.35
C ALA A 201 10.37 0.45 1.26
N ALA A 202 10.74 -0.13 2.40
CA ALA A 202 11.76 0.43 3.27
C ALA A 202 13.08 0.65 2.52
N GLN A 203 13.90 1.61 2.95
CA GLN A 203 15.17 1.92 2.28
C GLN A 203 16.09 0.69 2.15
N LYS A 204 16.13 -0.17 3.17
CA LYS A 204 16.88 -1.44 3.14
C LYS A 204 16.38 -2.44 2.10
N ASP A 205 15.08 -2.37 1.75
CA ASP A 205 14.42 -3.27 0.80
C ASP A 205 14.33 -2.64 -0.61
N TYR A 206 14.84 -1.41 -0.81
CA TYR A 206 14.68 -0.67 -2.07
C TYR A 206 15.35 -1.33 -3.27
N ALA A 207 16.51 -1.93 -3.09
CA ALA A 207 17.18 -2.68 -4.16
C ALA A 207 16.35 -3.89 -4.59
N ARG A 208 15.75 -4.60 -3.63
CA ARG A 208 14.80 -5.70 -3.89
C ARG A 208 13.58 -5.18 -4.63
N LEU A 209 13.01 -4.03 -4.22
CA LEU A 209 11.89 -3.41 -4.91
C LEU A 209 12.24 -3.15 -6.38
N LYS A 210 13.40 -2.49 -6.65
CA LYS A 210 13.82 -2.18 -8.02
C LYS A 210 13.98 -3.46 -8.87
N ALA A 211 14.53 -4.52 -8.30
CA ALA A 211 14.72 -5.80 -8.98
C ALA A 211 13.40 -6.55 -9.27
N SER A 212 12.38 -6.37 -8.42
CA SER A 212 11.08 -7.06 -8.54
C SER A 212 10.06 -6.34 -9.42
N LEU A 213 10.41 -5.17 -10.00
CA LEU A 213 9.48 -4.44 -10.86
C LEU A 213 9.21 -5.21 -12.17
N PRO A 214 7.96 -5.24 -12.65
CA PRO A 214 7.63 -5.79 -13.95
C PRO A 214 8.47 -5.13 -15.07
N LYS A 215 9.07 -5.94 -15.93
CA LYS A 215 9.83 -5.45 -17.10
C LYS A 215 8.92 -4.94 -18.20
N GLU A 216 7.66 -5.37 -18.20
CA GLU A 216 6.59 -4.89 -19.05
C GLU A 216 5.55 -4.22 -18.16
N ALA A 217 4.83 -3.22 -18.70
CA ALA A 217 3.77 -2.54 -17.97
C ALA A 217 2.53 -3.44 -17.82
N VAL A 218 2.72 -4.62 -17.24
CA VAL A 218 1.63 -5.55 -16.94
C VAL A 218 0.99 -5.09 -15.64
N MET A 219 -0.21 -4.54 -15.75
CA MET A 219 -1.02 -4.21 -14.59
C MET A 219 -1.44 -5.53 -13.91
N ARG A 220 -0.79 -5.87 -12.78
CA ARG A 220 -1.24 -6.98 -11.93
C ARG A 220 -2.57 -6.57 -11.27
N LEU A 221 -3.68 -6.75 -11.97
CA LEU A 221 -5.03 -6.66 -11.42
C LEU A 221 -5.43 -8.06 -10.97
N HIS A 222 -5.45 -8.26 -9.66
CA HIS A 222 -6.09 -9.45 -9.06
C HIS A 222 -7.59 -9.24 -8.91
#